data_9805fe1fff67401178db5b9e70d75b71
#
_entry.id   9805fe1fff67401178db5b9e70d75b71
#
_cell.length_a   1.000
_cell.length_b   1.000
_cell.length_c   1.000
_cell.angle_alpha   90.00
_cell.angle_beta   90.00
_cell.angle_gamma   90.00
#
_symmetry.space_group_name_H-M   'P 1'
#
loop_
_entity.id
_entity.type
_entity.pdbx_description
1 polymer ?
#
loop_
_entity_poly.entity_id
_entity_poly.type
_entity_poly.pdbx_seq_one_letter_code
_entity_poly.pdbx_strand_id
1 'polypeptide(L)'
;MGKRKRQQAVPRSPTGRELVILSILLKGKLYGREIQFAYERRMREELPAGSLYTTLDRMEDKGYVRSLRNERARDRYGPVRRYFRLTSAGKQTLKRYARWTALATASRRRRG
;
A
#
# COMPACT_ATOMS: atom_id res chain seq x y z
N MET A 1 13.78 -1.87 -24.44
CA MET A 1 12.78 -2.35 -23.54
C MET A 1 12.05 -1.25 -22.80
N GLY A 2 10.82 -1.06 -23.18
CA GLY A 2 10.03 0.01 -22.61
C GLY A 2 9.83 -0.12 -21.11
N LYS A 3 9.74 -1.33 -20.61
CA LYS A 3 9.53 -1.55 -19.19
C LYS A 3 10.69 -1.06 -18.35
N ARG A 4 11.91 -1.25 -18.83
CA ARG A 4 13.07 -0.80 -18.08
C ARG A 4 13.12 0.70 -17.99
N LYS A 5 12.83 1.37 -19.09
CA LYS A 5 12.83 2.81 -19.09
C LYS A 5 11.79 3.35 -18.13
N ARG A 6 10.64 2.70 -18.11
CA ARG A 6 9.57 3.12 -17.22
C ARG A 6 9.97 2.95 -15.78
N GLN A 7 10.64 1.83 -15.46
CA GLN A 7 11.10 1.59 -14.11
C GLN A 7 12.13 2.60 -13.67
N GLN A 8 13.02 2.97 -14.60
CA GLN A 8 14.01 3.97 -14.27
C GLN A 8 13.40 5.33 -14.02
N ALA A 9 12.27 5.59 -14.67
CA ALA A 9 11.59 6.86 -14.50
C ALA A 9 10.76 6.92 -13.23
N VAL A 10 10.45 5.76 -12.63
CA VAL A 10 9.63 5.71 -11.42
C VAL A 10 10.51 6.05 -10.21
N PRO A 11 10.12 7.04 -9.42
CA PRO A 11 10.87 7.37 -8.21
C PRO A 11 10.94 6.18 -7.28
N ARG A 12 12.08 5.96 -6.68
CA ARG A 12 12.24 4.86 -5.73
C ARG A 12 11.82 5.23 -4.33
N SER A 13 11.80 6.50 -4.04
CA SER A 13 11.38 6.95 -2.71
C SER A 13 9.88 6.78 -2.55
N PRO A 14 9.44 6.38 -1.38
CA PRO A 14 8.01 6.26 -1.14
C PRO A 14 7.39 7.64 -0.94
N THR A 15 6.14 7.75 -1.37
CA THR A 15 5.34 8.94 -1.07
C THR A 15 4.75 8.78 0.33
N GLY A 16 4.20 9.87 0.85
CA GLY A 16 3.53 9.81 2.14
C GLY A 16 2.39 8.80 2.15
N ARG A 17 1.59 8.80 1.08
CA ARG A 17 0.48 7.85 0.98
C ARG A 17 0.99 6.42 0.97
N GLU A 18 2.07 6.17 0.26
CA GLU A 18 2.63 4.83 0.20
C GLU A 18 3.13 4.38 1.55
N LEU A 19 3.74 5.28 2.32
CA LEU A 19 4.20 4.94 3.66
C LEU A 19 3.05 4.54 4.56
N VAL A 20 1.94 5.25 4.48
CA VAL A 20 0.77 4.90 5.27
C VAL A 20 0.26 3.52 4.89
N ILE A 21 0.18 3.24 3.60
CA ILE A 21 -0.29 1.94 3.14
C ILE A 21 0.67 0.83 3.58
N LEU A 22 1.97 1.08 3.50
CA LEU A 22 2.95 0.10 3.97
C LEU A 22 2.72 -0.22 5.44
N SER A 23 2.47 0.79 6.26
CA SER A 23 2.24 0.57 7.67
C SER A 23 0.94 -0.21 7.92
N ILE A 24 -0.06 0.02 7.09
CA ILE A 24 -1.32 -0.72 7.18
C ILE A 24 -1.08 -2.20 6.90
N LEU A 25 -0.21 -2.51 5.95
CA LEU A 25 0.06 -3.88 5.55
C LEU A 25 1.00 -4.63 6.48
N LEU A 26 1.51 -3.98 7.51
CA LEU A 26 2.41 -4.64 8.46
C LEU A 26 1.77 -5.84 9.14
N LYS A 27 0.48 -5.78 9.37
CA LYS A 27 -0.21 -6.85 10.09
C LYS A 27 -0.47 -8.08 9.24
N GLY A 28 -0.32 -7.96 7.94
CA GLY A 28 -0.54 -9.09 7.07
C GLY A 28 -1.18 -8.65 5.77
N LYS A 29 -1.47 -9.62 4.93
CA LYS A 29 -2.04 -9.31 3.62
C LYS A 29 -3.48 -8.82 3.77
N LEU A 30 -3.83 -7.87 2.91
CA LEU A 30 -5.18 -7.32 2.87
C LEU A 30 -5.58 -7.15 1.43
N TYR A 31 -6.88 -7.22 1.16
CA TYR A 31 -7.32 -6.93 -0.20
C TYR A 31 -7.66 -5.44 -0.31
N GLY A 32 -7.82 -5.00 -1.55
CA GLY A 32 -7.89 -3.57 -1.83
C GLY A 32 -8.89 -2.81 -0.98
N ARG A 33 -10.09 -3.37 -0.83
CA ARG A 33 -11.13 -2.69 -0.07
C ARG A 33 -10.76 -2.54 1.40
N GLU A 34 -10.10 -3.54 1.95
CA GLU A 34 -9.65 -3.44 3.33
C GLU A 34 -8.59 -2.36 3.50
N ILE A 35 -7.70 -2.26 2.52
CA ILE A 35 -6.68 -1.22 2.55
C ILE A 35 -7.32 0.16 2.46
N GLN A 36 -8.27 0.30 1.54
CA GLN A 36 -8.99 1.55 1.35
C GLN A 36 -9.64 2.00 2.65
N PHE A 37 -10.34 1.10 3.27
CA PHE A 37 -11.07 1.38 4.49
C PHE A 37 -10.13 1.79 5.62
N ALA A 38 -9.05 1.03 5.78
CA ALA A 38 -8.06 1.33 6.82
C ALA A 38 -7.40 2.68 6.60
N TYR A 39 -7.09 2.97 5.34
CA TYR A 39 -6.48 4.25 5.01
C TYR A 39 -7.42 5.41 5.35
N GLU A 40 -8.67 5.30 4.90
CA GLU A 40 -9.63 6.38 5.13
C GLU A 40 -9.86 6.61 6.61
N ARG A 41 -9.92 5.55 7.38
CA ARG A 41 -10.09 5.69 8.81
C ARG A 41 -8.89 6.37 9.46
N ARG A 42 -7.70 5.98 9.06
CA ARG A 42 -6.48 6.50 9.67
C ARG A 42 -6.25 7.95 9.28
N MET A 43 -6.44 8.26 8.02
CA MET A 43 -6.13 9.58 7.50
C MET A 43 -7.30 10.54 7.57
N ARG A 44 -8.50 10.01 7.79
CA ARG A 44 -9.73 10.81 7.81
C ARG A 44 -9.92 11.58 6.51
N GLU A 45 -9.65 10.91 5.43
CA GLU A 45 -9.88 11.48 4.11
C GLU A 45 -10.26 10.35 3.17
N GLU A 46 -11.00 10.71 2.14
CA GLU A 46 -11.44 9.71 1.17
C GLU A 46 -10.29 9.28 0.29
N LEU A 47 -10.32 8.00 -0.09
CA LEU A 47 -9.36 7.47 -1.03
C LEU A 47 -10.14 6.70 -2.09
N PRO A 48 -10.44 7.35 -3.21
CA PRO A 48 -11.20 6.68 -4.28
C PRO A 48 -10.48 5.43 -4.77
N ALA A 49 -11.27 4.45 -5.19
CA ALA A 49 -10.70 3.17 -5.61
C ALA A 49 -9.67 3.33 -6.72
N GLY A 50 -9.93 4.22 -7.67
CA GLY A 50 -8.96 4.44 -8.75
C GLY A 50 -7.62 4.92 -8.22
N SER A 51 -7.64 5.87 -7.30
CA SER A 51 -6.42 6.37 -6.70
C SER A 51 -5.72 5.30 -5.89
N LEU A 52 -6.48 4.50 -5.17
CA LEU A 52 -5.90 3.41 -4.40
C LEU A 52 -5.15 2.43 -5.29
N TYR A 53 -5.80 1.96 -6.35
CA TYR A 53 -5.17 0.94 -7.19
C TYR A 53 -4.01 1.51 -8.00
N THR A 54 -4.09 2.77 -8.40
CA THR A 54 -2.95 3.41 -9.04
C THR A 54 -1.76 3.44 -8.08
N THR A 55 -2.02 3.79 -6.83
CA THR A 55 -0.97 3.82 -5.82
C THR A 55 -0.39 2.42 -5.58
N LEU A 56 -1.26 1.42 -5.45
CA LEU A 56 -0.81 0.05 -5.22
C LEU A 56 0.00 -0.49 -6.39
N ASP A 57 -0.40 -0.15 -7.62
CA ASP A 57 0.36 -0.57 -8.79
C ASP A 57 1.76 0.05 -8.79
N ARG A 58 1.87 1.30 -8.40
CA ARG A 58 3.17 1.95 -8.29
C ARG A 58 4.01 1.30 -7.20
N MET A 59 3.38 0.95 -6.10
CA MET A 59 4.09 0.30 -5.01
C MET A 59 4.60 -1.07 -5.44
N GLU A 60 3.82 -1.76 -6.25
CA GLU A 60 4.26 -3.04 -6.79
C GLU A 60 5.40 -2.84 -7.76
N ASP A 61 5.33 -1.83 -8.61
CA ASP A 61 6.42 -1.50 -9.54
C ASP A 61 7.70 -1.15 -8.79
N LYS A 62 7.58 -0.48 -7.68
CA LYS A 62 8.75 -0.15 -6.86
C LYS A 62 9.25 -1.34 -6.05
N GLY A 63 8.50 -2.43 -6.05
CA GLY A 63 8.90 -3.63 -5.34
C GLY A 63 8.53 -3.65 -3.88
N TYR A 64 7.69 -2.74 -3.43
CA TYR A 64 7.31 -2.66 -2.02
C TYR A 64 6.24 -3.67 -1.62
N VAL A 65 5.36 -4.01 -2.55
CA VAL A 65 4.27 -4.94 -2.28
C VAL A 65 4.16 -5.94 -3.41
N ARG A 66 3.50 -7.05 -3.12
CA ARG A 66 3.21 -8.07 -4.11
C ARG A 66 1.73 -8.36 -4.05
N SER A 67 1.10 -8.46 -5.22
CA SER A 67 -0.32 -8.78 -5.27
C SER A 67 -0.51 -10.28 -5.41
N LEU A 68 -1.59 -10.75 -4.83
CA LEU A 68 -1.96 -12.17 -4.85
C LEU A 68 -3.45 -12.25 -5.13
N ARG A 69 -3.85 -13.28 -5.85
CA ARG A 69 -5.26 -13.49 -6.11
C ARG A 69 -5.78 -14.63 -5.26
N ASN A 70 -7.01 -14.46 -4.77
CA ASN A 70 -7.65 -15.50 -4.01
C ASN A 70 -8.55 -16.29 -4.94
N GLU A 71 -8.00 -17.34 -5.52
CA GLU A 71 -8.73 -18.11 -6.51
C GLU A 71 -9.85 -18.93 -5.93
N ARG A 72 -9.73 -19.28 -4.67
CA ARG A 72 -10.79 -20.05 -4.02
C ARG A 72 -12.06 -19.24 -3.86
N ALA A 73 -11.90 -17.96 -3.59
CA ALA A 73 -13.06 -17.09 -3.45
C ALA A 73 -13.84 -17.00 -4.74
N ARG A 74 -13.12 -17.05 -5.87
CA ARG A 74 -13.76 -16.96 -7.16
C ARG A 74 -14.75 -18.09 -7.41
N ASP A 75 -14.39 -19.29 -6.97
CA ASP A 75 -15.22 -20.45 -7.23
C ASP A 75 -16.56 -20.40 -6.53
N ARG A 76 -16.64 -19.64 -5.47
CA ARG A 76 -17.85 -19.64 -4.67
C ARG A 76 -18.68 -18.39 -4.78
N TYR A 77 -18.04 -17.25 -4.77
CA TYR A 77 -18.76 -16.02 -4.51
C TYR A 77 -18.45 -14.91 -5.49
N GLY A 78 -18.09 -15.27 -6.67
CA GLY A 78 -17.94 -14.25 -7.70
C GLY A 78 -16.50 -13.79 -7.84
N PRO A 79 -16.27 -12.49 -7.95
CA PRO A 79 -14.97 -12.00 -8.42
C PRO A 79 -13.80 -12.37 -7.52
N VAL A 80 -12.67 -12.61 -8.17
CA VAL A 80 -11.43 -12.88 -7.47
C VAL A 80 -10.99 -11.61 -6.77
N ARG A 81 -10.61 -11.75 -5.50
CA ARG A 81 -10.10 -10.63 -4.75
C ARG A 81 -8.60 -10.53 -4.93
N ARG A 82 -8.12 -9.32 -5.06
CA ARG A 82 -6.71 -9.07 -5.20
C ARG A 82 -6.15 -8.63 -3.85
N TYR A 83 -5.29 -9.46 -3.30
CA TYR A 83 -4.66 -9.19 -2.02
C TYR A 83 -3.28 -8.61 -2.24
N PHE A 84 -2.82 -7.85 -1.26
CA PHE A 84 -1.49 -7.25 -1.30
C PHE A 84 -0.78 -7.55 0.01
N ARG A 85 0.51 -7.77 -0.09
CA ARG A 85 1.34 -7.98 1.09
C ARG A 85 2.68 -7.29 0.90
N LEU A 86 3.34 -7.01 2.02
CA LEU A 86 4.66 -6.40 1.96
C LEU A 86 5.68 -7.39 1.46
N THR A 87 6.63 -6.88 0.67
CA THR A 87 7.83 -7.62 0.33
C THR A 87 8.91 -7.30 1.36
N SER A 88 10.06 -7.98 1.27
CA SER A 88 11.21 -7.61 2.09
C SER A 88 11.60 -6.15 1.87
N ALA A 89 11.59 -5.72 0.60
CA ALA A 89 11.93 -4.35 0.28
C ALA A 89 10.93 -3.38 0.89
N GLY A 90 9.64 -3.74 0.89
CA GLY A 90 8.62 -2.91 1.51
C GLY A 90 8.83 -2.78 3.00
N LYS A 91 9.16 -3.88 3.66
CA LYS A 91 9.43 -3.85 5.09
C LYS A 91 10.64 -3.00 5.41
N GLN A 92 11.69 -3.13 4.62
CA GLN A 92 12.90 -2.34 4.84
C GLN A 92 12.64 -0.86 4.61
N THR A 93 11.84 -0.55 3.59
CA THR A 93 11.50 0.83 3.31
C THR A 93 10.72 1.44 4.46
N LEU A 94 9.75 0.69 4.96
CA LEU A 94 8.97 1.16 6.10
C LEU A 94 9.86 1.38 7.31
N LYS A 95 10.78 0.46 7.55
CA LYS A 95 11.70 0.58 8.66
C LYS A 95 12.59 1.82 8.53
N ARG A 96 13.06 2.08 7.32
CA ARG A 96 13.90 3.23 7.06
C ARG A 96 13.18 4.53 7.36
N TYR A 97 11.88 4.58 7.07
CA TYR A 97 11.10 5.78 7.28
C TYR A 97 10.24 5.73 8.52
N ALA A 98 10.51 4.80 9.43
CA ALA A 98 9.68 4.61 10.61
C ALA A 98 9.59 5.86 11.47
N ARG A 99 10.72 6.56 11.61
CA ARG A 99 10.72 7.77 12.40
C ARG A 99 9.74 8.80 11.84
N TRP A 100 9.77 8.98 10.53
CA TRP A 100 8.89 9.94 9.89
C TRP A 100 7.42 9.53 10.08
N THR A 101 7.15 8.25 9.90
CA THR A 101 5.79 7.74 10.03
C THR A 101 5.29 7.89 11.47
N ALA A 102 6.16 7.60 12.43
CA ALA A 102 5.80 7.73 13.83
C ALA A 102 5.51 9.17 14.21
N LEU A 103 6.31 10.09 13.71
CA LEU A 103 6.11 11.50 13.99
C LEU A 103 4.78 12.00 13.43
N ALA A 104 4.45 11.56 12.23
CA ALA A 104 3.19 11.97 11.63
C ALA A 104 2.01 11.45 12.45
N THR A 105 2.10 10.21 12.92
CA THR A 105 1.05 9.62 13.72
C THR A 105 0.93 10.32 15.08
N ALA A 106 2.06 10.59 15.71
CA ALA A 106 2.05 11.26 17.00
C ALA A 106 1.47 12.65 16.90
N SER A 107 1.81 13.37 15.83
CA SER A 107 1.28 14.71 15.61
C SER A 107 -0.23 14.67 15.52
N ARG A 108 -0.77 13.70 14.83
CA ARG A 108 -2.21 13.57 14.70
C ARG A 108 -2.87 13.28 16.04
N ARG A 109 -2.26 12.45 16.84
CA ARG A 109 -2.81 12.13 18.16
C ARG A 109 -2.89 13.34 19.04
N ARG A 110 -1.87 14.16 19.00
CA ARG A 110 -1.86 15.36 19.83
C ARG A 110 -2.99 16.30 19.48
N ARG A 111 -3.31 16.35 18.21
CA ARG A 111 -4.39 17.25 17.78
C ARG A 111 -5.74 16.65 18.05
N GLY A 112 -5.79 15.37 18.07
CA GLY A 112 -7.03 14.70 18.31
C GLY A 112 -7.40 14.73 19.75
#